data_3472834439009bd33d00813313507820
#
_entry.id   3472834439009bd33d00813313507820
#
_cell.length_a   1.000
_cell.length_b   1.000
_cell.length_c   1.000
_cell.angle_alpha   90.00
_cell.angle_beta   90.00
_cell.angle_gamma   90.00
#
_symmetry.space_group_name_H-M   'P 1'
#
loop_
_entity.id
_entity.type
_entity.pdbx_description
1 polymer ?
#
loop_
_entity_poly.entity_id
_entity_poly.type
_entity_poly.pdbx_seq_one_letter_code
_entity_poly.pdbx_strand_id
1 'polypeptide(L)'
;MVFLAASPGHAKEASVVNAAPLFSGGASAGRNIQLSSLRGKPVILVIAPSPRDHAFRGQMSELKGRYERLAAQGLLCFSAFTREGGRIRSNIPFIEVNDSSATAAAYDVSKGFAIAVIGRDGNLDCLSTRPLPGQRILDLVMNNASVQEQLRR
;
A
#
# COMPACT_ATOMS: atom_id res chain seq x y z
N MET A 1 26.71 10.82 7.82
CA MET A 1 25.83 10.68 7.85
C MET A 1 24.81 10.61 8.34
N VAL A 2 24.93 10.69 8.71
CA VAL A 2 23.80 10.59 9.11
C VAL A 2 22.89 10.40 9.48
N PHE A 3 22.88 10.52 9.74
CA PHE A 3 21.92 10.37 10.07
C PHE A 3 21.02 10.29 10.36
N LEU A 4 21.37 10.48 10.38
CA LEU A 4 20.51 10.50 10.67
C LEU A 4 19.70 10.13 11.12
N ALA A 5 19.72 10.12 11.25
CA ALA A 5 19.02 9.70 11.66
C ALA A 5 18.33 9.73 12.30
N ALA A 6 18.51 9.83 12.48
CA ALA A 6 17.69 9.87 13.07
C ALA A 6 16.59 9.90 13.69
N SER A 7 16.01 10.50 13.72
CA SER A 7 14.99 10.49 14.58
C SER A 7 13.91 9.59 14.25
N PRO A 8 13.66 8.69 15.06
CA PRO A 8 12.77 7.63 14.77
C PRO A 8 11.39 8.12 14.46
N GLY A 9 10.50 7.78 14.97
CA GLY A 9 9.12 7.96 14.79
C GLY A 9 8.69 9.03 13.84
N HIS A 10 8.95 10.25 14.13
CA HIS A 10 8.46 11.30 13.26
C HIS A 10 9.36 11.60 12.10
N ALA A 11 10.52 10.98 12.04
CA ALA A 11 11.34 11.11 10.87
C ALA A 11 10.63 10.57 9.65
N LYS A 12 9.74 9.61 9.84
CA LYS A 12 8.99 9.07 8.72
C LYS A 12 8.01 10.03 8.16
N GLU A 13 7.59 10.97 8.97
CA GLU A 13 6.63 11.92 8.52
C GLU A 13 7.29 13.16 8.00
N ALA A 14 8.58 13.22 8.08
CA ALA A 14 9.29 14.31 7.51
C ALA A 14 8.94 14.37 6.05
N SER A 15 9.09 15.49 5.48
CA SER A 15 8.72 15.71 4.11
C SER A 15 9.62 15.02 3.11
N VAL A 16 10.41 14.07 3.55
CA VAL A 16 11.28 13.35 2.65
C VAL A 16 10.42 12.54 1.68
N VAL A 17 10.64 12.78 0.40
CA VAL A 17 9.94 12.07 -0.65
C VAL A 17 10.74 10.82 -0.98
N ASN A 18 10.16 9.67 -0.72
CA ASN A 18 10.81 8.41 -0.98
C ASN A 18 10.05 7.60 -2.00
N ALA A 19 10.77 7.07 -2.98
CA ALA A 19 10.17 6.14 -3.91
C ALA A 19 9.75 4.89 -3.13
N ALA A 20 8.58 4.36 -3.44
CA ALA A 20 8.13 3.12 -2.82
C ALA A 20 9.02 1.98 -3.28
N PRO A 21 9.44 1.07 -2.38
CA PRO A 21 10.20 -0.11 -2.80
C PRO A 21 9.44 -0.89 -3.86
N LEU A 22 10.12 -1.36 -4.87
CA LEU A 22 9.51 -2.02 -6.01
C LEU A 22 9.11 -3.45 -5.67
N PHE A 23 8.02 -3.89 -6.26
CA PHE A 23 7.56 -5.27 -6.16
C PHE A 23 6.76 -5.60 -7.41
N SER A 24 6.43 -6.87 -7.55
CA SER A 24 5.57 -7.32 -8.63
C SER A 24 4.53 -8.27 -8.06
N GLY A 25 3.45 -8.45 -8.80
CA GLY A 25 2.38 -9.32 -8.36
C GLY A 25 1.61 -9.89 -9.53
N GLY A 26 0.70 -10.80 -9.21
CA GLY A 26 -0.21 -11.37 -10.19
C GLY A 26 0.26 -12.64 -10.87
N ALA A 27 1.46 -13.13 -10.56
CA ALA A 27 1.98 -14.33 -11.23
C ALA A 27 1.09 -15.54 -10.97
N SER A 28 0.54 -15.66 -9.77
CA SER A 28 -0.33 -16.77 -9.43
C SER A 28 -1.62 -16.77 -10.26
N ALA A 29 -2.00 -15.62 -10.80
CA ALA A 29 -3.18 -15.49 -11.65
C ALA A 29 -2.79 -15.40 -13.14
N GLY A 30 -1.56 -15.73 -13.46
CA GLY A 30 -1.11 -15.72 -14.86
C GLY A 30 -0.73 -14.36 -15.39
N ARG A 31 -0.53 -13.39 -14.51
CA ARG A 31 -0.15 -12.03 -14.90
C ARG A 31 1.15 -11.65 -14.21
N ASN A 32 1.79 -10.62 -14.72
CA ASN A 32 2.99 -10.11 -14.07
C ASN A 32 2.91 -8.59 -14.11
N ILE A 33 2.48 -8.03 -13.01
CA ILE A 33 2.28 -6.59 -12.87
C ILE A 33 3.38 -6.05 -11.98
N GLN A 34 4.15 -5.10 -12.49
CA GLN A 34 5.22 -4.48 -11.73
C GLN A 34 4.79 -3.12 -11.24
N LEU A 35 5.14 -2.80 -10.00
CA LEU A 35 4.79 -1.50 -9.43
C LEU A 35 5.29 -0.36 -10.33
N SER A 36 6.47 -0.51 -10.91
CA SER A 36 7.04 0.53 -11.75
C SER A 36 6.18 0.87 -12.96
N SER A 37 5.31 -0.04 -13.37
CA SER A 37 4.44 0.20 -14.53
C SER A 37 3.11 0.85 -14.13
N LEU A 38 2.91 1.14 -12.85
CA LEU A 38 1.64 1.64 -12.35
C LEU A 38 1.64 3.13 -12.04
N ARG A 39 2.62 3.85 -12.54
CA ARG A 39 2.62 5.30 -12.37
C ARG A 39 1.38 5.89 -13.01
N GLY A 40 0.78 6.86 -12.34
CA GLY A 40 -0.48 7.42 -12.75
C GLY A 40 -1.67 6.82 -12.02
N LYS A 41 -1.44 5.75 -11.26
CA LYS A 41 -2.51 5.10 -10.49
C LYS A 41 -2.11 5.01 -9.03
N PRO A 42 -3.03 5.30 -8.11
CA PRO A 42 -2.73 5.08 -6.69
C PRO A 42 -2.71 3.59 -6.40
N VAL A 43 -1.85 3.18 -5.48
CA VAL A 43 -1.67 1.77 -5.14
C VAL A 43 -1.68 1.62 -3.63
N ILE A 44 -2.31 0.56 -3.16
CA ILE A 44 -2.26 0.17 -1.76
C ILE A 44 -1.62 -1.21 -1.69
N LEU A 45 -0.66 -1.36 -0.80
CA LEU A 45 -0.06 -2.65 -0.49
C LEU A 45 -0.36 -2.96 0.96
N VAL A 46 -1.05 -4.08 1.21
CA VAL A 46 -1.34 -4.53 2.57
C VAL A 46 -0.50 -5.76 2.86
N ILE A 47 0.30 -5.65 3.91
CA ILE A 47 1.18 -6.73 4.36
C ILE A 47 0.60 -7.27 5.66
N ALA A 48 0.48 -8.58 5.79
CA ALA A 48 -0.05 -9.21 6.98
C ALA A 48 0.42 -10.64 7.07
N PRO A 49 0.36 -11.27 8.27
CA PRO A 49 0.73 -12.68 8.38
C PRO A 49 -0.19 -13.59 7.57
N SER A 50 -1.48 -13.31 7.55
CA SER A 50 -2.46 -14.11 6.82
C SER A 50 -3.73 -13.30 6.59
N PRO A 51 -4.62 -13.76 5.71
CA PRO A 51 -5.91 -13.07 5.52
C PRO A 51 -6.80 -13.10 6.76
N ARG A 52 -6.51 -13.94 7.73
CA ARG A 52 -7.30 -14.03 8.98
C ARG A 52 -6.77 -13.12 10.07
N ASP A 53 -5.66 -12.45 9.83
CA ASP A 53 -5.08 -11.54 10.78
C ASP A 53 -6.09 -10.46 11.18
N HIS A 54 -6.15 -10.16 12.48
CA HIS A 54 -7.14 -9.22 12.99
C HIS A 54 -6.98 -7.83 12.38
N ALA A 55 -5.76 -7.33 12.31
CA ALA A 55 -5.51 -6.01 11.72
C ALA A 55 -5.85 -5.99 10.25
N PHE A 56 -5.54 -7.08 9.53
CA PHE A 56 -5.88 -7.19 8.12
C PHE A 56 -7.40 -7.09 7.93
N ARG A 57 -8.14 -7.82 8.74
CA ARG A 57 -9.60 -7.82 8.64
C ARG A 57 -10.18 -6.44 8.96
N GLY A 58 -9.59 -5.77 9.94
CA GLY A 58 -9.99 -4.40 10.27
C GLY A 58 -9.75 -3.46 9.10
N GLN A 59 -8.60 -3.63 8.43
CA GLN A 59 -8.29 -2.80 7.28
C GLN A 59 -9.26 -3.05 6.13
N MET A 60 -9.67 -4.31 5.95
CA MET A 60 -10.65 -4.63 4.92
C MET A 60 -11.97 -3.92 5.16
N SER A 61 -12.40 -3.86 6.42
CA SER A 61 -13.62 -3.14 6.76
C SER A 61 -13.51 -1.66 6.43
N GLU A 62 -12.37 -1.06 6.75
CA GLU A 62 -12.14 0.35 6.45
C GLU A 62 -12.15 0.63 4.96
N LEU A 63 -11.49 -0.23 4.19
CA LEU A 63 -11.46 -0.07 2.75
C LEU A 63 -12.84 -0.24 2.13
N LYS A 64 -13.59 -1.21 2.64
CA LYS A 64 -14.90 -1.50 2.09
C LYS A 64 -15.81 -0.28 2.14
N GLY A 65 -15.74 0.49 3.22
CA GLY A 65 -16.59 1.66 3.38
C GLY A 65 -16.27 2.78 2.41
N ARG A 66 -15.11 2.76 1.77
CA ARG A 66 -14.69 3.83 0.85
C ARG A 66 -14.29 3.30 -0.52
N TYR A 67 -14.46 2.01 -0.74
CA TYR A 67 -13.87 1.42 -1.94
C TYR A 67 -14.42 1.97 -3.24
N GLU A 68 -15.70 2.26 -3.29
CA GLU A 68 -16.31 2.77 -4.50
C GLU A 68 -15.64 4.06 -4.95
N ARG A 69 -15.40 4.96 -4.02
CA ARG A 69 -14.74 6.23 -4.32
C ARG A 69 -13.27 6.04 -4.65
N LEU A 70 -12.62 5.10 -3.96
CA LEU A 70 -11.22 4.78 -4.23
C LEU A 70 -11.06 4.14 -5.61
N ALA A 71 -11.97 3.23 -5.95
CA ALA A 71 -11.94 2.57 -7.26
C ALA A 71 -12.12 3.59 -8.39
N ALA A 72 -12.92 4.61 -8.15
CA ALA A 72 -13.13 5.67 -9.15
C ALA A 72 -11.83 6.43 -9.42
N GLN A 73 -10.87 6.40 -8.49
CA GLN A 73 -9.57 7.02 -8.69
C GLN A 73 -8.57 6.11 -9.38
N GLY A 74 -8.98 4.89 -9.71
CA GLY A 74 -8.10 3.92 -10.35
C GLY A 74 -7.22 3.15 -9.38
N LEU A 75 -7.61 3.10 -8.12
CA LEU A 75 -6.82 2.41 -7.09
C LEU A 75 -6.63 0.94 -7.41
N LEU A 76 -5.41 0.46 -7.22
CA LEU A 76 -5.09 -0.96 -7.28
C LEU A 76 -4.63 -1.41 -5.90
N CYS A 77 -5.09 -2.59 -5.49
CA CYS A 77 -4.77 -3.13 -4.18
C CYS A 77 -3.94 -4.40 -4.32
N PHE A 78 -2.84 -4.46 -3.57
CA PHE A 78 -1.96 -5.63 -3.53
C PHE A 78 -1.91 -6.19 -2.12
N SER A 79 -1.73 -7.50 -2.01
CA SER A 79 -1.61 -8.17 -0.72
C SER A 79 -0.32 -8.97 -0.66
N ALA A 80 0.30 -8.97 0.52
CA ALA A 80 1.51 -9.75 0.81
C ALA A 80 1.28 -10.46 2.15
N PHE A 81 1.06 -11.78 2.09
CA PHE A 81 0.86 -12.59 3.29
C PHE A 81 2.15 -13.31 3.60
N THR A 82 2.76 -12.99 4.74
CA THR A 82 4.11 -13.44 5.03
C THR A 82 4.20 -14.80 5.67
N ARG A 83 3.11 -15.31 6.23
CA ARG A 83 3.11 -16.62 6.86
C ARG A 83 2.22 -17.61 6.14
N GLU A 84 1.01 -17.23 5.86
CA GLU A 84 0.04 -18.15 5.29
C GLU A 84 -0.87 -17.40 4.34
N GLY A 85 -0.85 -17.78 3.08
CA GLY A 85 -1.75 -17.20 2.11
C GLY A 85 -3.15 -17.72 2.30
N GLY A 86 -4.06 -17.24 1.47
CA GLY A 86 -5.41 -17.69 1.52
C GLY A 86 -6.35 -16.71 0.86
N ARG A 87 -7.63 -17.09 0.89
CA ARG A 87 -8.65 -16.29 0.24
C ARG A 87 -9.01 -15.08 1.09
N ILE A 88 -9.08 -13.92 0.43
CA ILE A 88 -9.53 -12.70 1.08
C ILE A 88 -11.05 -12.63 0.94
N ARG A 89 -11.73 -12.52 2.07
CA ARG A 89 -13.19 -12.39 2.07
C ARG A 89 -13.58 -10.95 1.86
N SER A 90 -13.58 -10.53 0.62
CA SER A 90 -13.90 -9.16 0.29
C SER A 90 -14.24 -9.08 -1.19
N ASN A 91 -15.08 -8.11 -1.55
CA ASN A 91 -15.35 -7.85 -2.96
C ASN A 91 -14.28 -6.98 -3.60
N ILE A 92 -13.34 -6.49 -2.81
CA ILE A 92 -12.24 -5.70 -3.33
C ILE A 92 -11.25 -6.63 -4.03
N PRO A 93 -10.97 -6.41 -5.31
CA PRO A 93 -10.01 -7.26 -5.99
C PRO A 93 -8.59 -6.96 -5.50
N PHE A 94 -7.92 -7.97 -4.99
CA PHE A 94 -6.53 -7.87 -4.57
C PHE A 94 -5.64 -8.65 -5.51
N ILE A 95 -4.48 -8.09 -5.78
CA ILE A 95 -3.44 -8.76 -6.56
C ILE A 95 -2.40 -9.24 -5.57
N GLU A 96 -2.14 -10.55 -5.56
CA GLU A 96 -1.15 -11.09 -4.64
C GLU A 96 0.25 -10.82 -5.15
N VAL A 97 1.13 -10.30 -4.28
CA VAL A 97 2.51 -10.07 -4.69
C VAL A 97 3.21 -11.41 -4.93
N ASN A 98 4.21 -11.40 -5.80
CA ASN A 98 4.88 -12.64 -6.19
C ASN A 98 5.74 -13.22 -5.07
N ASP A 99 6.38 -12.36 -4.28
CA ASP A 99 7.23 -12.80 -3.17
C ASP A 99 6.89 -11.97 -1.95
N SER A 100 6.01 -12.50 -1.12
CA SER A 100 5.50 -11.77 0.04
C SER A 100 6.59 -11.47 1.05
N SER A 101 7.47 -12.41 1.31
CA SER A 101 8.53 -12.20 2.31
C SER A 101 9.53 -11.14 1.86
N ALA A 102 9.95 -11.21 0.60
CA ALA A 102 10.86 -10.21 0.07
C ALA A 102 10.22 -8.84 0.02
N THR A 103 8.95 -8.77 -0.34
CA THR A 103 8.23 -7.50 -0.39
C THR A 103 8.11 -6.90 1.01
N ALA A 104 7.75 -7.72 2.00
CA ALA A 104 7.66 -7.23 3.38
C ALA A 104 9.00 -6.71 3.86
N ALA A 105 10.07 -7.42 3.57
CA ALA A 105 11.41 -7.00 3.99
C ALA A 105 11.80 -5.68 3.34
N ALA A 106 11.45 -5.49 2.08
CA ALA A 106 11.75 -4.25 1.38
C ALA A 106 11.04 -3.05 2.01
N TYR A 107 9.89 -3.27 2.64
CA TYR A 107 9.15 -2.22 3.33
C TYR A 107 9.46 -2.18 4.83
N ASP A 108 10.50 -2.90 5.24
CA ASP A 108 10.93 -2.94 6.65
C ASP A 108 9.88 -3.51 7.58
N VAL A 109 9.09 -4.45 7.09
CA VAL A 109 8.07 -5.12 7.89
C VAL A 109 8.52 -6.54 8.14
N SER A 110 9.05 -6.82 9.33
CA SER A 110 9.57 -8.15 9.63
C SER A 110 8.45 -9.13 9.96
N LYS A 111 7.40 -8.64 10.59
CA LYS A 111 6.25 -9.46 10.94
C LYS A 111 5.10 -8.54 11.28
N GLY A 112 3.92 -9.10 11.31
CA GLY A 112 2.74 -8.32 11.66
C GLY A 112 2.13 -7.64 10.45
N PHE A 113 1.36 -6.63 10.74
CA PHE A 113 0.56 -5.92 9.74
C PHE A 113 1.22 -4.62 9.33
N ALA A 114 1.06 -4.26 8.06
CA ALA A 114 1.38 -2.91 7.59
C ALA A 114 0.55 -2.59 6.36
N ILE A 115 0.28 -1.32 6.16
CA ILE A 115 -0.35 -0.84 4.95
C ILE A 115 0.48 0.30 4.38
N ALA A 116 0.77 0.22 3.09
CA ALA A 116 1.50 1.25 2.37
C ALA A 116 0.57 1.89 1.36
N VAL A 117 0.53 3.21 1.34
CA VAL A 117 -0.24 3.97 0.36
C VAL A 117 0.78 4.62 -0.57
N ILE A 118 0.69 4.27 -1.84
CA ILE A 118 1.66 4.70 -2.86
C ILE A 118 0.94 5.61 -3.84
N GLY A 119 1.51 6.78 -4.05
CA GLY A 119 0.89 7.78 -4.90
C GLY A 119 1.10 7.52 -6.38
N ARG A 120 0.45 8.32 -7.20
CA ARG A 120 0.51 8.21 -8.65
C ARG A 120 1.93 8.44 -9.18
N ASP A 121 2.74 9.14 -8.41
CA ASP A 121 4.13 9.42 -8.78
C ASP A 121 5.07 8.29 -8.39
N GLY A 122 4.57 7.23 -7.79
CA GLY A 122 5.39 6.11 -7.34
C GLY A 122 6.04 6.32 -5.99
N ASN A 123 5.72 7.40 -5.32
CA ASN A 123 6.29 7.67 -4.00
C ASN A 123 5.43 7.10 -2.89
N LEU A 124 6.09 6.73 -1.80
CA LEU A 124 5.41 6.20 -0.62
C LEU A 124 4.82 7.36 0.17
N ASP A 125 3.50 7.49 0.12
CA ASP A 125 2.81 8.58 0.80
C ASP A 125 2.59 8.28 2.29
N CYS A 126 2.41 7.02 2.62
CA CYS A 126 2.17 6.63 4.01
C CYS A 126 2.50 5.16 4.20
N LEU A 127 3.11 4.84 5.32
CA LEU A 127 3.34 3.46 5.73
C LEU A 127 2.93 3.37 7.19
N SER A 128 1.97 2.51 7.49
CA SER A 128 1.45 2.39 8.84
C SER A 128 1.45 0.94 9.29
N THR A 129 1.82 0.70 10.54
CA THR A 129 1.75 -0.63 11.12
C THR A 129 0.41 -0.88 11.81
N ARG A 130 -0.52 0.06 11.69
CA ARG A 130 -1.88 -0.08 12.19
C ARG A 130 -2.84 0.17 11.04
N PRO A 131 -4.04 -0.43 11.08
CA PRO A 131 -5.02 -0.14 10.05
C PRO A 131 -5.31 1.35 9.95
N LEU A 132 -5.39 1.84 8.74
CA LEU A 132 -5.72 3.24 8.48
C LEU A 132 -7.22 3.39 8.32
N PRO A 133 -7.82 4.43 8.90
CA PRO A 133 -9.22 4.70 8.63
C PRO A 133 -9.45 4.90 7.13
N GLY A 134 -10.59 4.42 6.65
CA GLY A 134 -10.90 4.54 5.23
C GLY A 134 -10.88 5.96 4.74
N GLN A 135 -11.33 6.90 5.58
CA GLN A 135 -11.31 8.31 5.20
C GLN A 135 -9.89 8.82 5.03
N ARG A 136 -8.97 8.36 5.89
CA ARG A 136 -7.57 8.77 5.78
C ARG A 136 -6.97 8.31 4.46
N ILE A 137 -7.27 7.07 4.08
CA ILE A 137 -6.78 6.55 2.81
C ILE A 137 -7.35 7.35 1.65
N LEU A 138 -8.63 7.64 1.70
CA LEU A 138 -9.27 8.43 0.66
C LEU A 138 -8.66 9.82 0.57
N ASP A 139 -8.39 10.44 1.70
CA ASP A 139 -7.78 11.77 1.71
C ASP A 139 -6.38 11.75 1.08
N LEU A 140 -5.60 10.74 1.39
CA LEU A 140 -4.27 10.60 0.80
C LEU A 140 -4.35 10.46 -0.72
N VAL A 141 -5.24 9.62 -1.18
CA VAL A 141 -5.41 9.38 -2.62
C VAL A 141 -5.92 10.64 -3.33
N MET A 142 -6.86 11.34 -2.71
CA MET A 142 -7.42 12.54 -3.31
C MET A 142 -6.43 13.69 -3.33
N ASN A 143 -5.65 13.86 -2.27
CA ASN A 143 -4.62 14.88 -2.22
C ASN A 143 -3.57 14.64 -3.29
N ASN A 144 -3.14 13.41 -3.45
CA ASN A 144 -2.18 13.07 -4.48
C ASN A 144 -2.73 13.41 -5.87
N ALA A 145 -4.00 13.12 -6.11
CA ALA A 145 -4.63 13.44 -7.38
C ALA A 145 -4.64 14.95 -7.63
N SER A 146 -4.94 15.73 -6.60
CA SER A 146 -4.97 17.19 -6.73
C SER A 146 -3.60 17.76 -7.06
N VAL A 147 -2.57 17.26 -6.39
CA VAL A 147 -1.20 17.72 -6.64
C VAL A 147 -0.79 17.40 -8.07
N GLN A 148 -1.08 16.18 -8.54
CA GLN A 148 -0.75 15.80 -9.90
C GLN A 148 -1.48 16.66 -10.92
N GLU A 149 -2.71 17.01 -10.63
CA GLU A 149 -3.48 17.87 -11.51
C GLU A 149 -2.84 19.25 -11.60
N GLN A 150 -2.41 19.81 -10.49
CA GLN A 150 -1.75 21.10 -10.48
C GLN A 150 -0.44 21.09 -11.24
N LEU A 151 0.31 20.02 -11.14
CA LEU A 151 1.59 19.91 -11.82
C LEU A 151 1.44 19.84 -13.33
N ARG A 152 0.28 19.42 -13.81
CA ARG A 152 0.05 19.35 -15.25
C ARG A 152 -0.38 20.69 -15.85
N ARG A 153 -0.67 21.65 -15.03
CA ARG A 153 -0.99 22.99 -15.50
C ARG A 153 0.27 23.81 -15.62
#